data_a30c29efb808fd75e7e620ab9f18d71f
#
_entry.id   a30c29efb808fd75e7e620ab9f18d71f
#
_cell.length_a   1.000
_cell.length_b   1.000
_cell.length_c   1.000
_cell.angle_alpha   90.00
_cell.angle_beta   90.00
_cell.angle_gamma   90.00
#
_symmetry.space_group_name_H-M   'P 1'
#
loop_
_entity.id
_entity.type
_entity.pdbx_description
1 polymer ?
#
loop_
_entity_poly.entity_id
_entity_poly.type
_entity_poly.pdbx_seq_one_letter_code
_entity_poly.pdbx_strand_id
1 'polypeptide(L)'
;MNKVNYLIVALCICACAPNNSSVDRSDNKNDSFELVAHIAVEPDGLHPLNSASLNTSYVFESIHKTLLKVDLESLELIPEIAKNLPVQLDSTNFRYIIKKGPVWDDGSPVTAEDVRFTLLLALCPLNNAPQKRLTLAEFVDSVRVESSNEIQYSTQFQFAGSNHIWSDLPLLSKSFYDPQNVLDKLTFAQCKEKDFEFSQEVRDWFLNFNSRKYSHNPEYICGLGGYKVTHWEEGQFITLEKKENWWGDSSTSVYNKTNPDAIHFKVISDEQTTTAAILNKEIDVAYSLSSAQAHDLSKNENFKYSFHLNKVDIFGFTFLAINSRPSATGNPVLSDPKVRLAMSYSTPYDAILETIYNMGTRQASIVNPKRKYYHDKLPMPKLDLTRADSILTSSGWIDSNGDGIRENKINGKMVDLRFDIGFADNPSFRSIAELISMSFLEVGIATELKAIEANAMFPKLLSQEFDVFITSLTGDGGFEDLSPILHTDAWKHKGFNFTGFGDSITDQLLNNIKKTFDEPGRNQLYRDLQEKFNEQNTFIVLFATQRKIAVSKKFNNPSCFAQRPSILLGSLELTDK
;
A
#
# COMPACT_ATOMS: atom_id res chain seq x y z
N MET A 1 32.88 24.56 -69.60
CA MET A 1 33.17 25.88 -68.95
C MET A 1 31.91 26.18 -68.09
N ASN A 2 31.90 25.82 -66.86
CA ASN A 2 30.91 26.32 -65.93
C ASN A 2 31.62 26.47 -64.57
N LYS A 3 31.66 27.69 -64.10
CA LYS A 3 32.27 28.09 -62.83
C LYS A 3 31.35 27.68 -61.66
N VAL A 4 31.90 26.93 -60.71
CA VAL A 4 31.25 26.62 -59.43
C VAL A 4 31.70 27.70 -58.44
N ASN A 5 30.72 28.48 -57.94
CA ASN A 5 30.92 29.46 -56.87
C ASN A 5 30.88 28.76 -55.55
N TYR A 6 31.93 28.77 -54.74
CA TYR A 6 31.95 28.38 -53.33
C TYR A 6 31.46 29.56 -52.49
N LEU A 7 30.37 29.35 -51.80
CA LEU A 7 29.82 30.25 -50.75
C LEU A 7 30.49 29.89 -49.42
N ILE A 8 31.39 30.77 -48.94
CA ILE A 8 31.99 30.64 -47.60
C ILE A 8 30.99 31.19 -46.59
N VAL A 9 30.41 30.32 -45.75
CA VAL A 9 29.61 30.72 -44.59
C VAL A 9 30.57 30.94 -43.42
N ALA A 10 30.76 32.19 -43.05
CA ALA A 10 31.50 32.57 -41.85
C ALA A 10 30.62 32.32 -40.62
N LEU A 11 31.03 31.35 -39.77
CA LEU A 11 30.42 31.10 -38.47
C LEU A 11 30.92 32.17 -37.48
N CYS A 12 30.09 33.14 -37.15
CA CYS A 12 30.36 34.04 -36.02
C CYS A 12 30.12 33.30 -34.70
N ILE A 13 31.20 32.95 -34.01
CA ILE A 13 31.14 32.46 -32.63
C ILE A 13 31.03 33.69 -31.73
N CYS A 14 29.84 34.00 -31.25
CA CYS A 14 29.64 34.92 -30.12
C CYS A 14 30.06 34.22 -28.83
N ALA A 15 31.24 34.55 -28.34
CA ALA A 15 31.66 34.20 -26.99
C ALA A 15 30.90 35.09 -25.99
N CYS A 16 29.89 34.57 -25.34
CA CYS A 16 29.31 35.20 -24.15
C CYS A 16 30.26 34.95 -22.98
N ALA A 17 30.95 35.97 -22.53
CA ALA A 17 31.67 35.97 -21.27
C ALA A 17 30.67 35.96 -20.11
N PRO A 18 30.90 35.16 -19.05
CA PRO A 18 30.01 35.21 -17.88
C PRO A 18 30.22 36.54 -17.15
N ASN A 19 29.16 37.33 -17.04
CA ASN A 19 29.15 38.48 -16.16
C ASN A 19 29.20 37.97 -14.70
N ASN A 20 30.37 38.05 -14.09
CA ASN A 20 30.52 37.93 -12.64
C ASN A 20 29.97 39.21 -11.98
N SER A 21 28.68 39.32 -11.81
CA SER A 21 28.14 40.19 -10.79
C SER A 21 28.25 39.43 -9.47
N SER A 22 29.25 39.76 -8.67
CA SER A 22 29.33 39.43 -7.25
C SER A 22 28.14 40.10 -6.58
N VAL A 23 27.07 39.34 -6.40
CA VAL A 23 26.03 39.69 -5.44
C VAL A 23 26.65 39.42 -4.08
N ASP A 24 26.96 40.48 -3.36
CA ASP A 24 27.25 40.44 -1.93
C ASP A 24 26.10 39.74 -1.26
N ARG A 25 26.28 38.46 -0.97
CA ARG A 25 25.42 37.73 -0.02
C ARG A 25 25.83 38.19 1.37
N SER A 26 25.08 39.15 1.90
CA SER A 26 25.13 39.44 3.33
C SER A 26 24.91 38.14 4.10
N ASP A 27 25.92 37.73 4.87
CA ASP A 27 25.90 36.64 5.85
C ASP A 27 24.84 36.93 6.93
N ASN A 28 23.61 36.45 6.67
CA ASN A 28 22.54 36.21 7.65
C ASN A 28 21.59 35.14 7.08
N LYS A 29 22.13 34.01 6.63
CA LYS A 29 21.34 32.79 6.53
C LYS A 29 21.40 32.11 7.87
N ASN A 30 20.31 32.21 8.65
CA ASN A 30 19.93 31.07 9.49
C ASN A 30 20.05 29.84 8.59
N ASP A 31 20.86 28.85 9.01
CA ASP A 31 21.02 27.59 8.26
C ASP A 31 19.64 26.94 8.14
N SER A 32 18.93 27.20 7.04
CA SER A 32 17.61 26.60 6.76
C SER A 32 17.78 25.10 6.63
N PHE A 33 17.03 24.35 7.41
CA PHE A 33 17.03 22.90 7.36
C PHE A 33 16.08 22.41 6.28
N GLU A 34 16.60 22.15 5.08
CA GLU A 34 15.85 21.55 3.98
C GLU A 34 16.16 20.04 3.87
N LEU A 35 15.12 19.26 3.62
CA LEU A 35 15.19 17.81 3.48
C LEU A 35 14.77 17.39 2.07
N VAL A 36 15.59 16.53 1.42
CA VAL A 36 15.26 15.96 0.11
C VAL A 36 14.90 14.49 0.26
N ALA A 37 13.63 14.16 -0.02
CA ALA A 37 13.13 12.79 -0.05
C ALA A 37 12.94 12.33 -1.51
N HIS A 38 13.37 11.13 -1.85
CA HIS A 38 13.18 10.54 -3.17
C HIS A 38 11.93 9.67 -3.20
N ILE A 39 11.16 9.79 -4.27
CA ILE A 39 10.08 8.88 -4.67
C ILE A 39 10.28 8.43 -6.12
N ALA A 40 10.12 7.13 -6.40
CA ALA A 40 10.33 6.59 -7.74
C ALA A 40 9.20 6.92 -8.72
N VAL A 41 7.99 7.12 -8.21
CA VAL A 41 6.79 7.42 -8.98
C VAL A 41 6.05 8.55 -8.29
N GLU A 42 5.67 9.55 -9.07
CA GLU A 42 4.85 10.67 -8.60
C GLU A 42 3.50 10.21 -8.04
N PRO A 43 2.95 10.86 -7.00
CA PRO A 43 1.54 10.68 -6.62
C PRO A 43 0.60 10.95 -7.80
N ASP A 44 -0.51 10.21 -7.89
CA ASP A 44 -1.58 10.45 -8.86
C ASP A 44 -2.34 11.76 -8.60
N GLY A 45 -2.06 12.38 -7.49
CA GLY A 45 -2.63 13.62 -7.00
C GLY A 45 -2.52 13.72 -5.49
N LEU A 46 -2.86 14.89 -4.96
CA LEU A 46 -2.98 15.14 -3.52
C LEU A 46 -4.43 15.49 -3.13
N HIS A 47 -5.40 15.00 -3.92
CA HIS A 47 -6.81 15.13 -3.55
C HIS A 47 -7.10 14.29 -2.30
N PRO A 48 -7.66 14.88 -1.23
CA PRO A 48 -7.76 14.20 0.07
C PRO A 48 -8.59 12.91 0.06
N LEU A 49 -9.54 12.76 -0.86
CA LEU A 49 -10.37 11.55 -0.96
C LEU A 49 -10.09 10.70 -2.22
N ASN A 50 -9.70 11.31 -3.35
CA ASN A 50 -9.68 10.66 -4.66
C ASN A 50 -8.31 10.13 -5.07
N SER A 51 -7.23 10.61 -4.43
CA SER A 51 -5.89 10.09 -4.69
C SER A 51 -5.75 8.67 -4.15
N ALA A 52 -5.37 7.74 -5.01
CA ALA A 52 -5.33 6.31 -4.72
C ALA A 52 -3.91 5.72 -4.74
N SER A 53 -2.93 6.47 -5.25
CA SER A 53 -1.54 6.03 -5.30
C SER A 53 -0.95 5.80 -3.90
N LEU A 54 -0.24 4.68 -3.75
CA LEU A 54 0.50 4.41 -2.51
C LEU A 54 1.57 5.48 -2.21
N ASN A 55 2.06 6.19 -3.24
CA ASN A 55 3.06 7.25 -3.08
C ASN A 55 2.47 8.53 -2.48
N THR A 56 1.15 8.75 -2.62
CA THR A 56 0.44 9.85 -1.97
C THR A 56 0.61 9.82 -0.45
N SER A 57 0.69 8.63 0.15
CA SER A 57 0.85 8.47 1.60
C SER A 57 2.15 9.07 2.17
N TYR A 58 3.21 9.19 1.36
CA TYR A 58 4.45 9.83 1.78
C TYR A 58 4.31 11.33 1.98
N VAL A 59 3.44 11.96 1.19
CA VAL A 59 3.16 13.41 1.26
C VAL A 59 2.05 13.69 2.27
N PHE A 60 1.00 12.88 2.29
CA PHE A 60 -0.20 13.06 3.12
C PHE A 60 0.09 13.16 4.61
N GLU A 61 1.05 12.38 5.11
CA GLU A 61 1.44 12.44 6.54
C GLU A 61 1.85 13.86 6.98
N SER A 62 2.49 14.61 6.09
CA SER A 62 2.97 15.96 6.38
C SER A 62 1.88 17.02 6.25
N ILE A 63 0.89 16.83 5.37
CA ILE A 63 -0.11 17.88 5.04
C ILE A 63 -1.50 17.63 5.61
N HIS A 64 -1.86 16.39 5.93
CA HIS A 64 -3.18 16.03 6.43
C HIS A 64 -3.13 15.42 7.83
N LYS A 65 -4.27 15.48 8.53
CA LYS A 65 -4.52 14.79 9.79
C LYS A 65 -5.85 14.08 9.73
N THR A 66 -5.97 13.02 10.52
CA THR A 66 -7.15 12.16 10.62
C THR A 66 -7.78 12.27 12.00
N LEU A 67 -8.99 11.76 12.19
CA LEU A 67 -9.63 11.79 13.51
C LEU A 67 -8.91 10.86 14.51
N LEU A 68 -8.59 9.66 14.06
CA LEU A 68 -7.72 8.68 14.75
C LEU A 68 -6.52 8.38 13.84
N LYS A 69 -5.50 7.76 14.39
CA LYS A 69 -4.30 7.31 13.66
C LYS A 69 -3.92 5.90 14.09
N VAL A 70 -3.41 5.10 13.18
CA VAL A 70 -2.71 3.87 13.55
C VAL A 70 -1.28 4.23 13.95
N ASP A 71 -0.92 3.93 15.17
CA ASP A 71 0.45 4.12 15.66
C ASP A 71 1.42 3.22 14.88
N LEU A 72 2.51 3.80 14.39
CA LEU A 72 3.42 3.12 13.45
C LEU A 72 4.20 1.97 14.08
N GLU A 73 4.35 1.96 15.41
CA GLU A 73 5.11 0.95 16.14
C GLU A 73 4.19 -0.12 16.73
N SER A 74 3.20 0.30 17.52
CA SER A 74 2.28 -0.61 18.21
C SER A 74 1.16 -1.17 17.33
N LEU A 75 0.85 -0.50 16.20
CA LEU A 75 -0.28 -0.77 15.29
C LEU A 75 -1.66 -0.60 15.95
N GLU A 76 -1.71 0.06 17.10
CA GLU A 76 -2.96 0.37 17.78
C GLU A 76 -3.53 1.70 17.28
N LEU A 77 -4.86 1.85 17.39
CA LEU A 77 -5.49 3.14 17.17
C LEU A 77 -5.15 4.09 18.30
N ILE A 78 -4.67 5.29 17.95
CA ILE A 78 -4.44 6.40 18.86
C ILE A 78 -5.26 7.62 18.43
N PRO A 79 -5.62 8.53 19.36
CA PRO A 79 -6.32 9.76 19.01
C PRO A 79 -5.37 10.75 18.31
N GLU A 80 -5.79 11.29 17.14
CA GLU A 80 -5.05 12.36 16.44
C GLU A 80 -5.78 13.69 16.56
N ILE A 81 -6.89 13.92 15.88
CA ILE A 81 -7.76 15.10 16.07
C ILE A 81 -8.85 14.82 17.12
N ALA A 82 -9.22 13.54 17.32
CA ALA A 82 -10.04 13.17 18.47
C ALA A 82 -9.28 13.43 19.77
N LYS A 83 -10.01 13.86 20.81
CA LYS A 83 -9.45 14.09 22.16
C LYS A 83 -8.98 12.78 22.82
N ASN A 84 -9.77 11.72 22.65
CA ASN A 84 -9.52 10.37 23.16
C ASN A 84 -9.99 9.35 22.13
N LEU A 85 -9.71 8.06 22.36
CA LEU A 85 -10.42 6.99 21.64
C LEU A 85 -11.92 7.11 21.86
N PRO A 86 -12.76 6.63 20.92
CA PRO A 86 -14.21 6.74 21.03
C PRO A 86 -14.75 5.98 22.23
N VAL A 87 -15.85 6.50 22.81
CA VAL A 87 -16.66 5.77 23.76
C VAL A 87 -17.66 4.94 22.98
N GLN A 88 -17.58 3.62 23.10
CA GLN A 88 -18.57 2.70 22.55
C GLN A 88 -19.85 2.80 23.38
N LEU A 89 -20.97 3.23 22.76
CA LEU A 89 -22.27 3.36 23.40
C LEU A 89 -23.04 2.03 23.38
N ASP A 90 -22.94 1.33 22.24
CA ASP A 90 -23.45 -0.02 22.03
C ASP A 90 -22.67 -0.71 20.90
N SER A 91 -23.19 -1.81 20.35
CA SER A 91 -22.49 -2.59 19.31
C SER A 91 -22.30 -1.86 17.98
N THR A 92 -23.04 -0.77 17.74
CA THR A 92 -23.07 -0.04 16.47
C THR A 92 -22.87 1.47 16.62
N ASN A 93 -22.88 2.00 17.84
CA ASN A 93 -22.80 3.42 18.08
C ASN A 93 -21.57 3.81 18.89
N PHE A 94 -20.87 4.84 18.44
CA PHE A 94 -19.61 5.34 19.01
C PHE A 94 -19.67 6.85 19.14
N ARG A 95 -19.22 7.37 20.29
CA ARG A 95 -19.14 8.81 20.56
C ARG A 95 -17.70 9.28 20.47
N TYR A 96 -17.47 10.34 19.72
CA TYR A 96 -16.18 11.00 19.58
C TYR A 96 -16.24 12.44 20.07
N ILE A 97 -15.17 12.85 20.73
CA ILE A 97 -14.95 14.25 21.14
C ILE A 97 -13.74 14.77 20.36
N ILE A 98 -13.88 15.91 19.70
CA ILE A 98 -12.83 16.57 18.92
C ILE A 98 -12.02 17.46 19.85
N LYS A 99 -10.69 17.50 19.68
CA LYS A 99 -9.79 18.39 20.42
C LYS A 99 -10.16 19.85 20.16
N LYS A 100 -10.07 20.68 21.19
CA LYS A 100 -10.01 22.12 21.03
C LYS A 100 -8.57 22.52 20.72
N GLY A 101 -8.37 23.40 19.76
CA GLY A 101 -7.07 23.92 19.40
C GLY A 101 -6.65 23.67 17.95
N PRO A 102 -6.92 22.49 17.32
CA PRO A 102 -6.69 22.38 15.88
C PRO A 102 -7.44 23.42 15.07
N VAL A 103 -6.71 24.06 14.15
CA VAL A 103 -7.26 25.07 13.22
C VAL A 103 -6.80 24.76 11.80
N TRP A 104 -7.65 25.10 10.84
CA TRP A 104 -7.35 25.01 9.40
C TRP A 104 -6.41 26.13 8.95
N ASP A 105 -5.96 26.08 7.70
CA ASP A 105 -5.05 27.07 7.11
C ASP A 105 -5.63 28.49 7.07
N ASP A 106 -6.94 28.63 7.08
CA ASP A 106 -7.65 29.91 7.16
C ASP A 106 -7.86 30.41 8.62
N GLY A 107 -7.35 29.65 9.61
CA GLY A 107 -7.50 29.94 11.03
C GLY A 107 -8.84 29.51 11.63
N SER A 108 -9.77 28.97 10.85
CA SER A 108 -11.04 28.45 11.37
C SER A 108 -10.81 27.19 12.22
N PRO A 109 -11.58 27.00 13.33
CA PRO A 109 -11.41 25.83 14.18
C PRO A 109 -11.93 24.56 13.51
N VAL A 110 -11.28 23.41 13.80
CA VAL A 110 -11.82 22.11 13.42
C VAL A 110 -13.07 21.81 14.26
N THR A 111 -14.13 21.39 13.60
CA THR A 111 -15.44 21.15 14.22
C THR A 111 -16.01 19.75 13.92
N ALA A 112 -17.07 19.40 14.62
CA ALA A 112 -17.85 18.18 14.37
C ALA A 112 -18.47 18.15 12.96
N GLU A 113 -18.79 19.33 12.39
CA GLU A 113 -19.30 19.43 11.03
C GLU A 113 -18.26 19.03 9.98
N ASP A 114 -16.96 19.32 10.20
CA ASP A 114 -15.89 18.88 9.30
C ASP A 114 -15.79 17.35 9.24
N VAL A 115 -15.97 16.69 10.39
CA VAL A 115 -15.97 15.22 10.47
C VAL A 115 -17.19 14.63 9.72
N ARG A 116 -18.39 15.19 9.96
CA ARG A 116 -19.60 14.79 9.25
C ARG A 116 -19.47 15.01 7.74
N PHE A 117 -18.98 16.18 7.35
CA PHE A 117 -18.74 16.57 5.96
C PHE A 117 -17.76 15.60 5.28
N THR A 118 -16.63 15.29 5.91
CA THR A 118 -15.64 14.34 5.39
C THR A 118 -16.25 12.99 5.05
N LEU A 119 -17.01 12.40 5.99
CA LEU A 119 -17.61 11.08 5.78
C LEU A 119 -18.73 11.14 4.73
N LEU A 120 -19.51 12.21 4.70
CA LEU A 120 -20.57 12.41 3.71
C LEU A 120 -19.99 12.41 2.29
N LEU A 121 -18.88 13.14 2.06
CA LEU A 121 -18.19 13.17 0.78
C LEU A 121 -17.61 11.81 0.40
N ALA A 122 -17.01 11.12 1.35
CA ALA A 122 -16.43 9.79 1.10
C ALA A 122 -17.49 8.74 0.72
N LEU A 123 -18.74 8.89 1.19
CA LEU A 123 -19.87 8.00 0.89
C LEU A 123 -20.67 8.42 -0.35
N CYS A 124 -20.59 9.67 -0.79
CA CYS A 124 -21.40 10.14 -1.93
C CYS A 124 -20.95 9.49 -3.23
N PRO A 125 -21.90 8.94 -4.04
CA PRO A 125 -21.58 8.29 -5.32
C PRO A 125 -21.10 9.27 -6.40
N LEU A 126 -21.27 10.57 -6.21
CA LEU A 126 -20.74 11.60 -7.10
C LEU A 126 -19.24 11.87 -6.87
N ASN A 127 -18.68 11.41 -5.75
CA ASN A 127 -17.25 11.52 -5.50
C ASN A 127 -16.48 10.46 -6.30
N ASN A 128 -15.33 10.85 -6.85
CA ASN A 128 -14.52 9.98 -7.74
C ASN A 128 -13.60 9.02 -6.96
N ALA A 129 -14.13 8.35 -5.93
CA ALA A 129 -13.44 7.35 -5.13
C ALA A 129 -14.29 6.08 -4.94
N PRO A 130 -14.62 5.35 -6.01
CA PRO A 130 -15.63 4.29 -5.97
C PRO A 130 -15.27 3.13 -5.03
N GLN A 131 -14.00 2.73 -4.96
CA GLN A 131 -13.57 1.62 -4.10
C GLN A 131 -13.69 1.98 -2.61
N LYS A 132 -13.21 3.16 -2.21
CA LYS A 132 -13.35 3.66 -0.84
C LYS A 132 -14.82 3.77 -0.45
N ARG A 133 -15.65 4.32 -1.35
CA ARG A 133 -17.09 4.42 -1.15
C ARG A 133 -17.75 3.07 -0.93
N LEU A 134 -17.47 2.08 -1.78
CA LEU A 134 -18.08 0.75 -1.67
C LEU A 134 -17.75 0.10 -0.33
N THR A 135 -16.48 0.18 0.11
CA THR A 135 -16.04 -0.34 1.40
C THR A 135 -16.78 0.35 2.56
N LEU A 136 -16.89 1.69 2.53
CA LEU A 136 -17.56 2.44 3.58
C LEU A 136 -19.08 2.20 3.58
N ALA A 137 -19.71 2.16 2.41
CA ALA A 137 -21.15 1.95 2.27
C ALA A 137 -21.64 0.60 2.78
N GLU A 138 -20.74 -0.40 2.86
CA GLU A 138 -21.07 -1.72 3.42
C GLU A 138 -21.47 -1.64 4.90
N PHE A 139 -20.75 -0.85 5.70
CA PHE A 139 -20.94 -0.87 7.15
C PHE A 139 -21.26 0.48 7.79
N VAL A 140 -20.92 1.61 7.19
CA VAL A 140 -21.22 2.94 7.75
C VAL A 140 -22.71 3.23 7.67
N ASP A 141 -23.30 3.69 8.77
CA ASP A 141 -24.65 4.23 8.75
C ASP A 141 -24.64 5.75 8.65
N SER A 142 -24.19 6.44 9.66
CA SER A 142 -24.23 7.91 9.68
C SER A 142 -23.29 8.53 10.71
N VAL A 143 -23.13 9.85 10.58
CA VAL A 143 -22.57 10.71 11.64
C VAL A 143 -23.62 11.76 12.01
N ARG A 144 -23.92 11.87 13.28
CA ARG A 144 -24.75 12.91 13.87
C ARG A 144 -23.89 13.85 14.67
N VAL A 145 -24.05 15.15 14.45
CA VAL A 145 -23.40 16.20 15.22
C VAL A 145 -24.22 16.46 16.48
N GLU A 146 -23.61 16.30 17.65
CA GLU A 146 -24.24 16.54 18.96
C GLU A 146 -23.93 17.94 19.47
N SER A 147 -22.72 18.42 19.18
CA SER A 147 -22.27 19.79 19.48
C SER A 147 -21.15 20.19 18.53
N SER A 148 -20.61 21.38 18.66
CA SER A 148 -19.50 21.87 17.83
C SER A 148 -18.24 20.98 17.89
N ASN A 149 -18.09 20.17 18.93
CA ASN A 149 -16.92 19.30 19.12
C ASN A 149 -17.27 17.85 19.50
N GLU A 150 -18.51 17.43 19.29
CA GLU A 150 -18.96 16.06 19.63
C GLU A 150 -19.80 15.47 18.50
N ILE A 151 -19.50 14.25 18.12
CA ILE A 151 -20.26 13.46 17.15
C ILE A 151 -20.65 12.10 17.73
N GLN A 152 -21.78 11.60 17.25
CA GLN A 152 -22.11 10.17 17.30
C GLN A 152 -21.92 9.58 15.89
N TYR A 153 -21.06 8.56 15.81
CA TYR A 153 -20.84 7.75 14.62
C TYR A 153 -21.60 6.44 14.76
N SER A 154 -22.31 6.05 13.72
CA SER A 154 -23.14 4.84 13.71
C SER A 154 -22.78 3.93 12.55
N THR A 155 -22.82 2.61 12.80
CA THR A 155 -22.63 1.56 11.80
C THR A 155 -23.92 0.76 11.60
N GLN A 156 -24.11 0.18 10.41
CA GLN A 156 -25.30 -0.62 10.06
C GLN A 156 -25.36 -1.95 10.83
N PHE A 157 -24.20 -2.48 11.21
CA PHE A 157 -24.06 -3.72 11.96
C PHE A 157 -22.77 -3.69 12.78
N GLN A 158 -22.66 -4.64 13.71
CA GLN A 158 -21.48 -4.81 14.55
C GLN A 158 -20.25 -5.14 13.70
N PHE A 159 -19.25 -4.24 13.72
CA PHE A 159 -18.00 -4.39 12.99
C PHE A 159 -16.81 -3.92 13.83
N ALA A 160 -15.94 -4.86 14.22
CA ALA A 160 -14.80 -4.59 15.10
C ALA A 160 -13.79 -3.60 14.49
N GLY A 161 -13.70 -3.54 13.16
CA GLY A 161 -12.85 -2.60 12.42
C GLY A 161 -13.45 -1.22 12.18
N SER A 162 -14.68 -0.95 12.65
CA SER A 162 -15.44 0.25 12.29
C SER A 162 -14.74 1.57 12.61
N ASN A 163 -13.92 1.61 13.66
CA ASN A 163 -13.21 2.83 14.05
C ASN A 163 -11.94 3.11 13.22
N HIS A 164 -11.45 2.11 12.48
CA HIS A 164 -10.23 2.26 11.67
C HIS A 164 -10.43 3.15 10.44
N ILE A 165 -11.68 3.36 9.98
CA ILE A 165 -11.96 4.31 8.90
C ILE A 165 -11.44 5.72 9.22
N TRP A 166 -11.46 6.07 10.50
CA TRP A 166 -11.03 7.38 10.95
C TRP A 166 -9.50 7.56 10.99
N SER A 167 -8.74 6.51 10.74
CA SER A 167 -7.29 6.58 10.48
C SER A 167 -6.94 6.68 8.98
N ASP A 168 -7.91 6.43 8.09
CA ASP A 168 -7.72 6.41 6.63
C ASP A 168 -8.37 7.59 5.92
N LEU A 169 -9.19 8.35 6.62
CA LEU A 169 -9.89 9.52 6.08
C LEU A 169 -9.23 10.81 6.56
N PRO A 170 -8.44 11.50 5.72
CA PRO A 170 -8.01 12.85 6.00
C PRO A 170 -9.24 13.74 6.24
N LEU A 171 -9.24 14.51 7.32
CA LEU A 171 -10.32 15.45 7.59
C LEU A 171 -10.31 16.59 6.56
N LEU A 172 -11.50 17.02 6.15
CA LEU A 172 -11.70 18.13 5.21
C LEU A 172 -12.38 19.31 5.90
N SER A 173 -11.89 20.51 5.62
CA SER A 173 -12.52 21.75 6.07
C SER A 173 -13.81 22.00 5.29
N LYS A 174 -14.95 21.99 5.97
CA LYS A 174 -16.22 22.33 5.34
C LYS A 174 -16.22 23.78 4.87
N SER A 175 -15.67 24.70 5.65
CA SER A 175 -15.59 26.14 5.30
C SER A 175 -14.76 26.39 4.04
N PHE A 176 -13.69 25.62 3.82
CA PHE A 176 -12.82 25.77 2.65
C PHE A 176 -13.44 25.13 1.39
N TYR A 177 -13.93 23.87 1.49
CA TYR A 177 -14.42 23.12 0.33
C TYR A 177 -15.87 23.44 -0.04
N ASP A 178 -16.72 23.81 0.93
CA ASP A 178 -18.13 24.15 0.72
C ASP A 178 -18.54 25.48 1.41
N PRO A 179 -17.88 26.62 1.06
CA PRO A 179 -18.16 27.91 1.70
C PRO A 179 -19.58 28.43 1.43
N GLN A 180 -20.25 27.92 0.41
CA GLN A 180 -21.62 28.27 0.05
C GLN A 180 -22.68 27.37 0.68
N ASN A 181 -22.26 26.34 1.43
CA ASN A 181 -23.13 25.37 2.10
C ASN A 181 -24.08 24.61 1.13
N VAL A 182 -23.61 24.32 -0.08
CA VAL A 182 -24.36 23.58 -1.11
C VAL A 182 -24.78 22.20 -0.63
N LEU A 183 -23.91 21.57 0.18
CA LEU A 183 -24.10 20.19 0.65
C LEU A 183 -24.82 20.08 2.00
N ASP A 184 -25.28 21.19 2.60
CA ASP A 184 -25.93 21.16 3.92
C ASP A 184 -27.19 20.30 3.98
N LYS A 185 -27.92 20.22 2.87
CA LYS A 185 -29.15 19.42 2.77
C LYS A 185 -28.89 17.97 2.34
N LEU A 186 -27.65 17.63 1.98
CA LEU A 186 -27.30 16.27 1.57
C LEU A 186 -27.19 15.37 2.80
N THR A 187 -27.85 14.22 2.75
CA THR A 187 -27.91 13.25 3.85
C THR A 187 -27.17 11.96 3.51
N PHE A 188 -26.74 11.21 4.53
CA PHE A 188 -26.16 9.88 4.37
C PHE A 188 -27.13 8.91 3.69
N ALA A 189 -28.41 9.00 3.98
CA ALA A 189 -29.45 8.16 3.34
C ALA A 189 -29.47 8.38 1.83
N GLN A 190 -29.48 9.62 1.37
CA GLN A 190 -29.46 9.98 -0.06
C GLN A 190 -28.17 9.50 -0.75
N CYS A 191 -27.01 9.57 -0.09
CA CYS A 191 -25.76 9.06 -0.63
C CYS A 191 -25.71 7.53 -0.76
N LYS A 192 -26.53 6.81 0.00
CA LYS A 192 -26.63 5.33 -0.01
C LYS A 192 -27.74 4.82 -0.94
N GLU A 193 -28.72 5.65 -1.24
CA GLU A 193 -29.84 5.27 -2.12
C GLU A 193 -29.36 5.08 -3.55
N LYS A 194 -29.66 3.90 -4.14
CA LYS A 194 -29.07 3.45 -5.40
C LYS A 194 -29.37 4.38 -6.59
N ASP A 195 -30.59 4.87 -6.68
CA ASP A 195 -31.06 5.65 -7.84
C ASP A 195 -31.48 7.07 -7.42
N PHE A 196 -30.84 7.63 -6.37
CA PHE A 196 -31.15 8.96 -5.90
C PHE A 196 -30.77 10.04 -6.94
N GLU A 197 -31.72 10.89 -7.27
CA GLU A 197 -31.51 12.01 -8.18
C GLU A 197 -30.99 13.24 -7.45
N PHE A 198 -29.68 13.47 -7.55
CA PHE A 198 -29.05 14.67 -7.01
C PHE A 198 -29.45 15.92 -7.78
N SER A 199 -29.63 17.05 -7.10
CA SER A 199 -29.85 18.34 -7.74
C SER A 199 -28.67 18.73 -8.66
N GLN A 200 -28.94 19.60 -9.64
CA GLN A 200 -27.88 20.08 -10.54
C GLN A 200 -26.77 20.81 -9.76
N GLU A 201 -27.13 21.61 -8.77
CA GLU A 201 -26.18 22.33 -7.90
C GLU A 201 -25.21 21.37 -7.19
N VAL A 202 -25.71 20.27 -6.63
CA VAL A 202 -24.87 19.23 -5.99
C VAL A 202 -23.99 18.54 -7.00
N ARG A 203 -24.51 18.22 -8.20
CA ARG A 203 -23.69 17.61 -9.29
C ARG A 203 -22.57 18.54 -9.73
N ASP A 204 -22.86 19.83 -9.92
CA ASP A 204 -21.89 20.83 -10.34
C ASP A 204 -20.81 21.03 -9.26
N TRP A 205 -21.21 21.00 -7.98
CA TRP A 205 -20.27 21.04 -6.87
C TRP A 205 -19.30 19.87 -6.91
N PHE A 206 -19.78 18.62 -7.05
CA PHE A 206 -18.93 17.43 -7.14
C PHE A 206 -18.07 17.42 -8.42
N LEU A 207 -18.58 17.87 -9.54
CA LEU A 207 -17.80 18.03 -10.76
C LEU A 207 -16.60 18.95 -10.53
N ASN A 208 -16.81 20.06 -9.84
CA ASN A 208 -15.76 21.00 -9.45
C ASN A 208 -14.81 20.36 -8.42
N PHE A 209 -15.31 19.74 -7.35
CA PHE A 209 -14.51 19.09 -6.31
C PHE A 209 -13.63 17.95 -6.85
N ASN A 210 -14.11 17.15 -7.80
CA ASN A 210 -13.36 16.10 -8.46
C ASN A 210 -12.38 16.62 -9.53
N SER A 211 -12.32 17.92 -9.76
CA SER A 211 -11.46 18.48 -10.80
C SER A 211 -9.98 18.46 -10.38
N ARG A 212 -9.10 18.48 -11.38
CA ARG A 212 -7.65 18.42 -11.20
C ARG A 212 -7.09 19.52 -10.27
N LYS A 213 -7.76 20.68 -10.16
CA LYS A 213 -7.28 21.76 -9.29
C LYS A 213 -7.18 21.36 -7.82
N TYR A 214 -8.10 20.53 -7.32
CA TYR A 214 -8.07 20.06 -5.92
C TYR A 214 -7.07 18.92 -5.68
N SER A 215 -6.44 18.41 -6.73
CA SER A 215 -5.45 17.37 -6.62
C SER A 215 -4.02 17.81 -6.95
N HIS A 216 -3.83 18.90 -7.73
CA HIS A 216 -2.51 19.31 -8.23
C HIS A 216 -2.18 20.79 -8.01
N ASN A 217 -3.16 21.67 -7.72
CA ASN A 217 -2.85 23.05 -7.46
C ASN A 217 -2.70 23.30 -5.93
N PRO A 218 -1.51 23.74 -5.47
CA PRO A 218 -1.24 23.97 -4.04
C PRO A 218 -2.27 24.85 -3.33
N GLU A 219 -2.82 25.86 -4.00
CA GLU A 219 -3.82 26.79 -3.44
C GLU A 219 -5.15 26.10 -3.05
N TYR A 220 -5.45 24.93 -3.64
CA TYR A 220 -6.67 24.17 -3.39
C TYR A 220 -6.45 22.93 -2.52
N ILE A 221 -5.24 22.76 -1.96
CA ILE A 221 -4.89 21.69 -1.03
C ILE A 221 -4.88 22.26 0.39
N CYS A 222 -5.97 22.04 1.11
CA CYS A 222 -6.11 22.45 2.52
C CYS A 222 -5.94 21.25 3.43
N GLY A 223 -5.15 21.38 4.49
CA GLY A 223 -4.90 20.28 5.42
C GLY A 223 -4.51 20.74 6.82
N LEU A 224 -4.57 19.80 7.77
CA LEU A 224 -4.29 20.01 9.19
C LEU A 224 -2.85 19.68 9.59
N GLY A 225 -2.03 19.17 8.68
CA GLY A 225 -0.63 18.83 8.94
C GLY A 225 0.25 20.06 9.13
N GLY A 226 1.47 19.86 9.62
CA GLY A 226 2.43 20.93 9.91
C GLY A 226 3.10 21.54 8.67
N TYR A 227 2.85 20.98 7.50
CA TYR A 227 3.38 21.47 6.23
C TYR A 227 2.24 21.79 5.27
N LYS A 228 2.51 22.69 4.31
CA LYS A 228 1.66 23.00 3.16
C LYS A 228 2.42 22.76 1.86
N VAL A 229 1.72 22.33 0.82
CA VAL A 229 2.27 22.27 -0.53
C VAL A 229 2.44 23.69 -1.04
N THR A 230 3.65 24.08 -1.44
CA THR A 230 3.92 25.41 -2.00
C THR A 230 4.28 25.36 -3.47
N HIS A 231 4.85 24.25 -3.92
CA HIS A 231 5.20 24.09 -5.32
C HIS A 231 5.06 22.63 -5.76
N TRP A 232 4.56 22.42 -6.97
CA TRP A 232 4.50 21.12 -7.63
C TRP A 232 4.86 21.26 -9.10
N GLU A 233 6.00 20.71 -9.47
CA GLU A 233 6.43 20.57 -10.87
C GLU A 233 6.26 19.09 -11.26
N GLU A 234 5.24 18.81 -12.08
CA GLU A 234 4.87 17.45 -12.45
C GLU A 234 6.03 16.68 -13.07
N GLY A 235 6.22 15.43 -12.61
CA GLY A 235 7.31 14.56 -13.04
C GLY A 235 8.68 14.94 -12.50
N GLN A 236 8.81 16.00 -11.70
CA GLN A 236 10.10 16.48 -11.21
C GLN A 236 10.15 16.53 -9.67
N PHE A 237 9.31 17.34 -9.03
CA PHE A 237 9.33 17.49 -7.57
C PHE A 237 8.06 18.10 -6.99
N ILE A 238 7.85 17.84 -5.70
CA ILE A 238 6.83 18.48 -4.85
C ILE A 238 7.55 19.11 -3.66
N THR A 239 7.30 20.40 -3.40
CA THR A 239 7.85 21.11 -2.25
C THR A 239 6.78 21.35 -1.20
N LEU A 240 7.11 21.00 0.02
CA LEU A 240 6.33 21.30 1.20
C LEU A 240 7.12 22.31 2.05
N GLU A 241 6.45 23.35 2.54
CA GLU A 241 7.01 24.29 3.50
C GLU A 241 6.31 24.18 4.84
N LYS A 242 7.08 24.33 5.92
CA LYS A 242 6.58 24.34 7.27
C LYS A 242 5.61 25.53 7.46
N LYS A 243 4.49 25.28 8.12
CA LYS A 243 3.53 26.32 8.49
C LYS A 243 4.03 27.12 9.67
N GLU A 244 3.89 28.43 9.62
CA GLU A 244 4.14 29.30 10.76
C GLU A 244 3.01 29.20 11.80
N ASN A 245 3.38 29.17 13.07
CA ASN A 245 2.42 29.12 14.20
C ASN A 245 1.39 27.99 14.07
N TRP A 246 1.82 26.84 13.62
CA TRP A 246 0.95 25.68 13.46
C TRP A 246 0.40 25.21 14.81
N TRP A 247 -0.87 24.86 14.87
CA TRP A 247 -1.54 24.42 16.11
C TRP A 247 -0.87 23.23 16.80
N GLY A 248 -0.14 22.39 16.08
CA GLY A 248 0.57 21.21 16.56
C GLY A 248 1.95 21.48 17.13
N ASP A 249 2.52 22.68 17.04
CA ASP A 249 3.89 22.99 17.48
C ASP A 249 4.12 22.77 18.99
N SER A 250 3.08 22.92 19.81
CA SER A 250 3.14 22.65 21.26
C SER A 250 3.01 21.16 21.62
N SER A 251 2.78 20.29 20.65
CA SER A 251 2.58 18.87 20.87
C SER A 251 3.89 18.13 21.14
N THR A 252 3.85 17.18 22.08
CA THR A 252 4.98 16.27 22.34
C THR A 252 4.96 15.03 21.46
N SER A 253 3.90 14.83 20.66
CA SER A 253 3.76 13.68 19.77
C SER A 253 4.78 13.73 18.64
N VAL A 254 5.43 12.58 18.36
CA VAL A 254 6.35 12.44 17.21
C VAL A 254 5.65 12.73 15.88
N TYR A 255 4.34 12.48 15.78
CA TYR A 255 3.51 12.75 14.59
C TYR A 255 3.26 14.23 14.33
N ASN A 256 3.58 15.10 15.28
CA ASN A 256 3.43 16.55 15.17
C ASN A 256 4.78 17.28 15.16
N LYS A 257 5.87 16.58 14.92
CA LYS A 257 7.17 17.24 14.75
C LYS A 257 7.29 17.84 13.35
N THR A 258 7.88 19.03 13.28
CA THR A 258 8.10 19.81 12.05
C THR A 258 9.51 20.39 12.06
N ASN A 259 10.52 19.52 12.20
CA ASN A 259 11.93 19.94 12.33
C ASN A 259 12.49 20.54 11.01
N PRO A 260 12.29 19.94 9.81
CA PRO A 260 12.67 20.58 8.55
C PRO A 260 11.83 21.84 8.27
N ASP A 261 12.48 22.88 7.74
CA ASP A 261 11.80 24.08 7.25
C ASP A 261 11.09 23.83 5.92
N ALA A 262 11.69 22.94 5.09
CA ALA A 262 11.10 22.46 3.85
C ALA A 262 11.39 20.97 3.60
N ILE A 263 10.46 20.30 2.92
CA ILE A 263 10.60 18.93 2.44
C ILE A 263 10.39 18.92 0.93
N HIS A 264 11.41 18.46 0.18
CA HIS A 264 11.37 18.34 -1.27
C HIS A 264 11.25 16.87 -1.66
N PHE A 265 10.12 16.46 -2.22
CA PHE A 265 9.96 15.13 -2.82
C PHE A 265 10.46 15.17 -4.26
N LYS A 266 11.66 14.63 -4.51
CA LYS A 266 12.28 14.54 -5.84
C LYS A 266 11.82 13.25 -6.53
N VAL A 267 11.26 13.37 -7.74
CA VAL A 267 10.79 12.22 -8.53
C VAL A 267 11.92 11.74 -9.43
N ILE A 268 12.38 10.50 -9.23
CA ILE A 268 13.40 9.87 -10.10
C ILE A 268 12.99 8.40 -10.28
N SER A 269 12.57 8.04 -11.48
CA SER A 269 12.11 6.68 -11.80
C SER A 269 13.25 5.71 -12.16
N ASP A 270 14.37 6.23 -12.66
CA ASP A 270 15.51 5.43 -13.07
C ASP A 270 16.41 5.07 -11.88
N GLU A 271 16.67 3.76 -11.70
CA GLU A 271 17.45 3.25 -10.56
C GLU A 271 18.91 3.70 -10.58
N GLN A 272 19.53 3.84 -11.75
CA GLN A 272 20.93 4.25 -11.86
C GLN A 272 21.07 5.74 -11.51
N THR A 273 20.15 6.55 -11.98
CA THR A 273 20.08 7.99 -11.64
C THR A 273 19.82 8.17 -10.15
N THR A 274 18.90 7.38 -9.55
CA THR A 274 18.66 7.40 -8.11
C THR A 274 19.89 7.02 -7.31
N THR A 275 20.61 5.98 -7.74
CA THR A 275 21.86 5.55 -7.11
C THR A 275 22.93 6.63 -7.14
N ALA A 276 23.10 7.29 -8.30
CA ALA A 276 24.04 8.40 -8.44
C ALA A 276 23.68 9.59 -7.53
N ALA A 277 22.38 9.96 -7.47
CA ALA A 277 21.90 11.05 -6.62
C ALA A 277 22.09 10.76 -5.11
N ILE A 278 21.92 9.51 -4.68
CA ILE A 278 22.22 9.08 -3.30
C ILE A 278 23.72 9.22 -3.02
N LEU A 279 24.59 8.68 -3.89
CA LEU A 279 26.03 8.72 -3.69
C LEU A 279 26.60 10.15 -3.74
N ASN A 280 25.99 11.04 -4.52
CA ASN A 280 26.31 12.47 -4.56
C ASN A 280 25.70 13.26 -3.38
N LYS A 281 24.90 12.62 -2.51
CA LYS A 281 24.23 13.26 -1.36
C LYS A 281 23.20 14.33 -1.77
N GLU A 282 22.60 14.18 -2.97
CA GLU A 282 21.51 15.02 -3.45
C GLU A 282 20.16 14.60 -2.88
N ILE A 283 20.10 13.43 -2.25
CA ILE A 283 18.92 12.82 -1.62
C ILE A 283 19.30 12.48 -0.17
N ASP A 284 18.42 12.80 0.75
CA ASP A 284 18.57 12.50 2.18
C ASP A 284 17.85 11.23 2.59
N VAL A 285 16.67 11.00 2.03
CA VAL A 285 15.84 9.82 2.27
C VAL A 285 15.41 9.24 0.93
N ALA A 286 15.74 7.98 0.66
CA ALA A 286 15.27 7.28 -0.53
C ALA A 286 14.37 6.12 -0.14
N TYR A 287 13.10 6.18 -0.56
CA TYR A 287 12.12 5.12 -0.33
C TYR A 287 12.22 4.01 -1.37
N SER A 288 11.85 2.80 -0.97
CA SER A 288 11.52 1.68 -1.87
C SER A 288 12.59 1.32 -2.90
N LEU A 289 13.87 1.27 -2.47
CA LEU A 289 14.96 0.78 -3.32
C LEU A 289 14.68 -0.68 -3.74
N SER A 290 15.05 -1.04 -4.98
CA SER A 290 15.01 -2.43 -5.41
C SER A 290 15.99 -3.30 -4.59
N SER A 291 15.81 -4.62 -4.59
CA SER A 291 16.72 -5.50 -3.87
C SER A 291 18.12 -5.46 -4.45
N ALA A 292 18.27 -5.39 -5.77
CA ALA A 292 19.56 -5.26 -6.45
C ALA A 292 20.25 -3.93 -6.09
N GLN A 293 19.53 -2.81 -6.24
CA GLN A 293 20.04 -1.49 -5.90
C GLN A 293 20.48 -1.39 -4.43
N ALA A 294 19.67 -1.88 -3.50
CA ALA A 294 20.00 -1.89 -2.08
C ALA A 294 21.22 -2.79 -1.78
N HIS A 295 21.34 -3.93 -2.47
CA HIS A 295 22.49 -4.81 -2.37
C HIS A 295 23.78 -4.11 -2.84
N ASP A 296 23.77 -3.48 -4.01
CA ASP A 296 24.93 -2.80 -4.56
C ASP A 296 25.33 -1.59 -3.72
N LEU A 297 24.38 -0.77 -3.27
CA LEU A 297 24.63 0.33 -2.34
C LEU A 297 25.23 -0.18 -1.04
N SER A 298 24.76 -1.32 -0.51
CA SER A 298 25.29 -1.90 0.73
C SER A 298 26.77 -2.32 0.65
N LYS A 299 27.32 -2.48 -0.55
CA LYS A 299 28.74 -2.79 -0.78
C LYS A 299 29.60 -1.54 -1.00
N ASN A 300 28.99 -0.39 -1.28
CA ASN A 300 29.67 0.85 -1.60
C ASN A 300 30.16 1.55 -0.32
N GLU A 301 31.44 1.82 -0.18
CA GLU A 301 32.04 2.42 1.01
C GLU A 301 31.57 3.87 1.26
N ASN A 302 31.39 4.67 0.20
CA ASN A 302 30.87 6.04 0.32
C ASN A 302 29.43 6.04 0.84
N PHE A 303 28.61 5.06 0.40
CA PHE A 303 27.27 4.88 0.91
C PHE A 303 27.29 4.49 2.39
N LYS A 304 28.06 3.48 2.78
CA LYS A 304 28.19 3.03 4.18
C LYS A 304 28.63 4.15 5.10
N TYR A 305 29.52 5.03 4.61
CA TYR A 305 29.98 6.18 5.40
C TYR A 305 28.86 7.20 5.63
N SER A 306 28.02 7.46 4.61
CA SER A 306 27.08 8.57 4.59
C SER A 306 25.61 8.21 4.85
N PHE A 307 25.23 6.92 4.70
CA PHE A 307 23.84 6.47 4.80
C PHE A 307 23.67 5.23 5.68
N HIS A 308 22.47 5.11 6.26
CA HIS A 308 21.93 3.88 6.79
C HIS A 308 21.04 3.22 5.72
N LEU A 309 21.21 1.90 5.52
CA LEU A 309 20.27 1.10 4.76
C LEU A 309 19.35 0.36 5.72
N ASN A 310 18.09 0.78 5.78
CA ASN A 310 17.08 0.16 6.63
C ASN A 310 16.27 -0.86 5.81
N LYS A 311 16.11 -2.07 6.34
CA LYS A 311 15.27 -3.12 5.78
C LYS A 311 14.10 -3.33 6.74
N VAL A 312 12.88 -3.07 6.28
CA VAL A 312 11.69 -3.11 7.12
C VAL A 312 10.68 -4.07 6.52
N ASP A 313 10.31 -5.11 7.28
CA ASP A 313 9.20 -6.00 6.87
C ASP A 313 7.90 -5.19 6.82
N ILE A 314 7.26 -5.15 5.67
CA ILE A 314 5.97 -4.48 5.47
C ILE A 314 4.82 -5.49 5.56
N PHE A 315 3.58 -5.00 5.63
CA PHE A 315 2.38 -5.86 5.61
C PHE A 315 2.09 -6.37 4.19
N GLY A 316 3.07 -7.05 3.61
CA GLY A 316 2.98 -7.60 2.27
C GLY A 316 3.75 -8.90 2.14
N PHE A 317 3.33 -9.74 1.22
CA PHE A 317 3.98 -11.01 0.93
C PHE A 317 3.87 -11.35 -0.55
N THR A 318 4.87 -12.09 -1.03
CA THR A 318 4.90 -12.67 -2.38
C THR A 318 4.55 -14.15 -2.29
N PHE A 319 3.72 -14.64 -3.19
CA PHE A 319 3.18 -15.99 -3.13
C PHE A 319 2.85 -16.56 -4.51
N LEU A 320 2.71 -17.88 -4.60
CA LEU A 320 2.02 -18.55 -5.69
C LEU A 320 0.52 -18.55 -5.39
N ALA A 321 -0.26 -17.91 -6.23
CA ALA A 321 -1.71 -18.04 -6.26
C ALA A 321 -2.05 -19.25 -7.13
N ILE A 322 -2.74 -20.24 -6.56
CA ILE A 322 -3.13 -21.46 -7.27
C ILE A 322 -4.63 -21.44 -7.46
N ASN A 323 -5.11 -21.47 -8.71
CA ASN A 323 -6.54 -21.59 -8.99
C ASN A 323 -7.03 -23.01 -8.65
N SER A 324 -7.51 -23.18 -7.43
CA SER A 324 -7.91 -24.50 -6.89
C SER A 324 -9.32 -24.94 -7.29
N ARG A 325 -10.10 -24.04 -7.89
CA ARG A 325 -11.47 -24.29 -8.37
C ARG A 325 -11.58 -23.92 -9.83
N PRO A 326 -10.93 -24.63 -10.72
CA PRO A 326 -11.00 -24.31 -12.14
C PRO A 326 -12.46 -24.36 -12.59
N SER A 327 -12.85 -23.39 -13.40
CA SER A 327 -14.10 -23.44 -14.18
C SER A 327 -14.07 -24.66 -15.11
N ALA A 328 -15.12 -24.93 -15.84
CA ALA A 328 -15.15 -26.01 -16.83
C ALA A 328 -14.00 -25.96 -17.87
N THR A 329 -13.36 -24.78 -18.00
CA THR A 329 -12.21 -24.53 -18.90
C THR A 329 -10.86 -24.50 -18.17
N GLY A 330 -10.85 -24.56 -16.81
CA GLY A 330 -9.63 -24.51 -16.02
C GLY A 330 -8.93 -25.85 -15.88
N ASN A 331 -7.71 -25.83 -15.36
CA ASN A 331 -6.87 -27.03 -15.23
C ASN A 331 -7.29 -27.88 -14.01
N PRO A 332 -7.81 -29.11 -14.23
CA PRO A 332 -8.35 -29.93 -13.15
C PRO A 332 -7.30 -30.47 -12.19
N VAL A 333 -6.01 -30.50 -12.56
CA VAL A 333 -4.94 -31.08 -11.72
C VAL A 333 -4.75 -30.26 -10.43
N LEU A 334 -5.01 -28.94 -10.47
CA LEU A 334 -4.86 -28.03 -9.35
C LEU A 334 -6.02 -28.11 -8.33
N SER A 335 -7.11 -28.82 -8.65
CA SER A 335 -8.20 -29.10 -7.72
C SER A 335 -7.79 -30.12 -6.65
N ASP A 336 -6.80 -30.99 -6.95
CA ASP A 336 -6.30 -31.98 -6.02
C ASP A 336 -5.47 -31.33 -4.90
N PRO A 337 -5.91 -31.37 -3.63
CA PRO A 337 -5.16 -30.81 -2.51
C PRO A 337 -3.79 -31.48 -2.30
N LYS A 338 -3.61 -32.73 -2.76
CA LYS A 338 -2.33 -33.43 -2.65
C LYS A 338 -1.31 -32.88 -3.65
N VAL A 339 -1.76 -32.50 -4.85
CA VAL A 339 -0.91 -31.81 -5.82
C VAL A 339 -0.45 -30.46 -5.24
N ARG A 340 -1.36 -29.66 -4.68
CA ARG A 340 -1.00 -28.37 -4.07
C ARG A 340 -0.04 -28.53 -2.88
N LEU A 341 -0.25 -29.57 -2.07
CA LEU A 341 0.65 -29.88 -0.95
C LEU A 341 2.04 -30.31 -1.46
N ALA A 342 2.12 -31.13 -2.51
CA ALA A 342 3.39 -31.49 -3.15
C ALA A 342 4.10 -30.27 -3.73
N MET A 343 3.37 -29.35 -4.39
CA MET A 343 3.91 -28.06 -4.86
C MET A 343 4.53 -27.25 -3.71
N SER A 344 3.91 -27.22 -2.55
CA SER A 344 4.47 -26.53 -1.38
C SER A 344 5.80 -27.19 -0.94
N TYR A 345 5.89 -28.51 -0.92
CA TYR A 345 7.14 -29.22 -0.57
C TYR A 345 8.20 -29.18 -1.68
N SER A 346 7.84 -28.91 -2.92
CA SER A 346 8.80 -28.76 -4.02
C SER A 346 9.14 -27.30 -4.34
N THR A 347 8.66 -26.34 -3.55
CA THR A 347 9.02 -24.92 -3.71
C THR A 347 10.40 -24.63 -3.09
N PRO A 348 11.37 -24.09 -3.85
CA PRO A 348 12.75 -23.88 -3.40
C PRO A 348 12.91 -22.54 -2.67
N TYR A 349 12.29 -22.39 -1.49
CA TYR A 349 12.15 -21.13 -0.76
C TYR A 349 13.46 -20.38 -0.50
N ASP A 350 14.51 -21.09 -0.09
CA ASP A 350 15.78 -20.45 0.27
C ASP A 350 16.51 -19.95 -0.99
N ALA A 351 16.50 -20.72 -2.08
CA ALA A 351 17.03 -20.28 -3.37
C ALA A 351 16.26 -19.05 -3.91
N ILE A 352 14.93 -19.00 -3.70
CA ILE A 352 14.13 -17.83 -4.06
C ILE A 352 14.59 -16.60 -3.27
N LEU A 353 14.84 -16.72 -1.96
CA LEU A 353 15.36 -15.59 -1.17
C LEU A 353 16.73 -15.13 -1.65
N GLU A 354 17.59 -16.03 -2.10
CA GLU A 354 18.89 -15.67 -2.66
C GLU A 354 18.77 -14.81 -3.93
N THR A 355 17.77 -15.05 -4.79
CA THR A 355 17.55 -14.21 -6.00
C THR A 355 17.22 -12.76 -5.68
N ILE A 356 16.66 -12.50 -4.49
CA ILE A 356 16.39 -11.16 -4.00
C ILE A 356 17.39 -10.72 -2.95
N TYR A 357 18.59 -11.28 -2.95
CA TYR A 357 19.69 -10.95 -2.03
C TYR A 357 19.34 -11.10 -0.55
N ASN A 358 18.48 -12.06 -0.21
CA ASN A 358 17.94 -12.26 1.13
C ASN A 358 17.25 -10.98 1.70
N MET A 359 16.60 -10.21 0.83
CA MET A 359 15.83 -9.02 1.19
C MET A 359 14.33 -9.30 1.24
N GLY A 360 13.99 -10.38 1.88
CA GLY A 360 12.66 -10.84 2.26
C GLY A 360 12.77 -11.72 3.50
N THR A 361 11.66 -11.94 4.18
CA THR A 361 11.60 -12.76 5.40
C THR A 361 10.68 -13.97 5.19
N ARG A 362 11.09 -15.16 5.65
CA ARG A 362 10.23 -16.35 5.60
C ARG A 362 8.98 -16.13 6.45
N GLN A 363 7.84 -16.56 5.94
CA GLN A 363 6.53 -16.40 6.57
C GLN A 363 5.67 -17.65 6.32
N ALA A 364 5.01 -18.16 7.37
CA ALA A 364 4.24 -19.41 7.29
C ALA A 364 2.80 -19.21 6.79
N SER A 365 2.25 -17.99 6.89
CA SER A 365 0.87 -17.69 6.49
C SER A 365 0.77 -16.30 5.89
N ILE A 366 -0.43 -15.86 5.51
CA ILE A 366 -0.68 -14.51 4.99
C ILE A 366 -0.63 -13.41 6.05
N VAL A 367 -0.71 -13.76 7.34
CA VAL A 367 -0.64 -12.80 8.44
C VAL A 367 0.80 -12.43 8.72
N ASN A 368 1.07 -11.13 8.82
CA ASN A 368 2.42 -10.62 9.08
C ASN A 368 2.87 -10.94 10.53
N PRO A 369 4.12 -11.39 10.75
CA PRO A 369 4.64 -11.71 12.09
C PRO A 369 4.60 -10.56 13.12
N LYS A 370 4.46 -9.31 12.69
CA LYS A 370 4.27 -8.16 13.58
C LYS A 370 2.88 -8.07 14.19
N ARG A 371 1.91 -8.81 13.66
CA ARG A 371 0.55 -8.84 14.21
C ARG A 371 0.46 -9.68 15.47
N LYS A 372 -0.24 -9.21 16.50
CA LYS A 372 -0.47 -9.92 17.78
C LYS A 372 -1.15 -11.28 17.60
N TYR A 373 -1.88 -11.46 16.52
CA TYR A 373 -2.58 -12.70 16.18
C TYR A 373 -1.83 -13.58 15.17
N TYR A 374 -0.56 -13.28 14.87
CA TYR A 374 0.27 -14.20 14.10
C TYR A 374 0.38 -15.54 14.80
N HIS A 375 0.25 -16.62 14.04
CA HIS A 375 0.33 -17.98 14.58
C HIS A 375 1.77 -18.50 14.48
N ASP A 376 2.56 -18.24 15.50
CA ASP A 376 4.00 -18.54 15.58
C ASP A 376 4.34 -20.04 15.64
N LYS A 377 3.33 -20.89 15.92
CA LYS A 377 3.48 -22.37 15.99
C LYS A 377 3.22 -23.06 14.66
N LEU A 378 2.82 -22.35 13.62
CA LEU A 378 2.65 -22.96 12.31
C LEU A 378 4.00 -23.43 11.75
N PRO A 379 4.04 -24.65 11.16
CA PRO A 379 5.27 -25.15 10.55
C PRO A 379 5.67 -24.25 9.39
N MET A 380 6.93 -23.79 9.41
CA MET A 380 7.47 -23.05 8.27
C MET A 380 7.58 -23.98 7.06
N PRO A 381 6.98 -23.65 5.91
CA PRO A 381 7.12 -24.44 4.69
C PRO A 381 8.60 -24.57 4.30
N LYS A 382 9.02 -25.75 3.84
CA LYS A 382 10.39 -26.04 3.44
C LYS A 382 10.43 -26.93 2.21
N LEU A 383 11.51 -26.83 1.44
CA LEU A 383 11.79 -27.76 0.35
C LEU A 383 12.03 -29.18 0.90
N ASP A 384 11.26 -30.13 0.39
CA ASP A 384 11.40 -31.56 0.70
C ASP A 384 10.89 -32.39 -0.49
N LEU A 385 11.75 -32.54 -1.49
CA LEU A 385 11.42 -33.24 -2.74
C LEU A 385 11.03 -34.71 -2.52
N THR A 386 11.66 -35.36 -1.55
CA THR A 386 11.32 -36.75 -1.20
C THR A 386 9.88 -36.86 -0.69
N ARG A 387 9.47 -35.90 0.12
CA ARG A 387 8.10 -35.84 0.63
C ARG A 387 7.09 -35.48 -0.46
N ALA A 388 7.44 -34.56 -1.35
CA ALA A 388 6.62 -34.20 -2.51
C ALA A 388 6.40 -35.40 -3.43
N ASP A 389 7.47 -36.12 -3.75
CA ASP A 389 7.44 -37.35 -4.52
C ASP A 389 6.53 -38.42 -3.91
N SER A 390 6.69 -38.69 -2.61
CA SER A 390 5.86 -39.65 -1.86
C SER A 390 4.36 -39.25 -1.87
N ILE A 391 4.04 -37.94 -1.71
CA ILE A 391 2.67 -37.44 -1.76
C ILE A 391 2.06 -37.69 -3.14
N LEU A 392 2.75 -37.31 -4.21
CA LEU A 392 2.27 -37.49 -5.57
C LEU A 392 2.06 -38.96 -5.89
N THR A 393 3.05 -39.81 -5.59
CA THR A 393 2.99 -41.26 -5.84
C THR A 393 1.82 -41.92 -5.10
N SER A 394 1.65 -41.60 -3.79
CA SER A 394 0.54 -42.15 -2.99
C SER A 394 -0.84 -41.66 -3.41
N SER A 395 -0.91 -40.54 -4.15
CA SER A 395 -2.14 -39.96 -4.72
C SER A 395 -2.40 -40.45 -6.16
N GLY A 396 -1.60 -41.39 -6.68
CA GLY A 396 -1.77 -41.98 -8.01
C GLY A 396 -1.17 -41.18 -9.16
N TRP A 397 -0.39 -40.15 -8.86
CA TRP A 397 0.38 -39.41 -9.85
C TRP A 397 1.71 -40.14 -10.09
N ILE A 398 1.85 -40.82 -11.23
CA ILE A 398 3.01 -41.63 -11.61
C ILE A 398 3.40 -41.33 -13.06
N ASP A 399 4.69 -41.34 -13.33
CA ASP A 399 5.21 -41.35 -14.70
C ASP A 399 5.14 -42.79 -15.25
N SER A 400 4.06 -43.10 -15.96
CA SER A 400 3.83 -44.46 -16.49
C SER A 400 4.35 -44.63 -17.92
N ASN A 401 4.62 -43.52 -18.62
CA ASN A 401 5.12 -43.54 -20.00
C ASN A 401 6.64 -43.30 -20.09
N GLY A 402 7.30 -42.88 -18.99
CA GLY A 402 8.74 -42.68 -18.89
C GLY A 402 9.26 -41.38 -19.50
N ASP A 403 8.41 -40.37 -19.66
CA ASP A 403 8.80 -39.06 -20.21
C ASP A 403 9.27 -38.06 -19.16
N GLY A 404 9.26 -38.44 -17.88
CA GLY A 404 9.66 -37.61 -16.75
C GLY A 404 8.53 -36.75 -16.18
N ILE A 405 7.32 -36.82 -16.73
CA ILE A 405 6.14 -36.08 -16.27
C ILE A 405 5.15 -37.09 -15.67
N ARG A 406 4.58 -36.73 -14.53
CA ARG A 406 3.56 -37.57 -13.88
C ARG A 406 2.21 -37.39 -14.51
N GLU A 407 1.47 -38.47 -14.64
CA GLU A 407 0.08 -38.44 -15.06
C GLU A 407 -0.84 -39.18 -14.06
N ASN A 408 -2.11 -38.84 -14.07
CA ASN A 408 -3.16 -39.50 -13.31
C ASN A 408 -4.47 -39.54 -14.10
N LYS A 409 -5.38 -40.43 -13.71
CA LYS A 409 -6.67 -40.57 -14.36
C LYS A 409 -7.70 -39.66 -13.71
N ILE A 410 -8.06 -38.58 -14.39
CA ILE A 410 -9.08 -37.66 -13.97
C ILE A 410 -10.33 -37.83 -14.86
N ASN A 411 -11.49 -38.10 -14.28
CA ASN A 411 -12.75 -38.30 -14.99
C ASN A 411 -12.62 -39.34 -16.14
N GLY A 412 -11.79 -40.39 -15.92
CA GLY A 412 -11.60 -41.47 -16.88
C GLY A 412 -10.56 -41.20 -17.95
N LYS A 413 -9.95 -40.03 -18.02
CA LYS A 413 -8.90 -39.66 -18.97
C LYS A 413 -7.55 -39.55 -18.28
N MET A 414 -6.48 -40.00 -18.93
CA MET A 414 -5.11 -39.73 -18.48
C MET A 414 -4.81 -38.25 -18.70
N VAL A 415 -4.30 -37.58 -17.68
CA VAL A 415 -3.98 -36.16 -17.67
C VAL A 415 -2.58 -35.99 -17.08
N ASP A 416 -1.70 -35.34 -17.81
CA ASP A 416 -0.36 -34.97 -17.33
C ASP A 416 -0.43 -33.97 -16.20
N LEU A 417 0.48 -34.08 -15.26
CA LEU A 417 0.67 -33.11 -14.21
C LEU A 417 1.40 -31.87 -14.77
N ARG A 418 0.66 -31.07 -15.50
CA ARG A 418 1.15 -29.91 -16.25
C ARG A 418 0.24 -28.70 -16.05
N PHE A 419 0.82 -27.51 -15.88
CA PHE A 419 0.09 -26.25 -15.77
C PHE A 419 0.98 -25.05 -16.10
N ASP A 420 0.34 -23.89 -16.31
CA ASP A 420 1.02 -22.62 -16.57
C ASP A 420 1.35 -21.87 -15.28
N ILE A 421 2.54 -21.22 -15.22
CA ILE A 421 2.90 -20.25 -14.18
C ILE A 421 2.98 -18.86 -14.80
N GLY A 422 2.00 -18.02 -14.51
CA GLY A 422 1.99 -16.60 -14.85
C GLY A 422 2.80 -15.77 -13.87
N PHE A 423 3.43 -14.71 -14.32
CA PHE A 423 4.16 -13.75 -13.48
C PHE A 423 4.30 -12.40 -14.18
N ALA A 424 4.47 -11.32 -13.40
CA ALA A 424 4.75 -10.00 -13.96
C ALA A 424 6.10 -10.01 -14.69
N ASP A 425 6.14 -9.42 -15.90
CA ASP A 425 7.35 -9.40 -16.73
C ASP A 425 8.41 -8.45 -16.16
N ASN A 426 9.14 -8.95 -15.18
CA ASN A 426 10.32 -8.31 -14.61
C ASN A 426 11.39 -9.37 -14.23
N PRO A 427 12.66 -8.99 -14.16
CA PRO A 427 13.77 -9.95 -13.93
C PRO A 427 13.62 -10.75 -12.63
N SER A 428 13.16 -10.15 -11.53
CA SER A 428 13.05 -10.85 -10.24
C SER A 428 11.99 -11.93 -10.27
N PHE A 429 10.79 -11.65 -10.79
CA PHE A 429 9.73 -12.67 -10.89
C PHE A 429 10.06 -13.74 -11.93
N ARG A 430 10.77 -13.40 -13.00
CA ARG A 430 11.26 -14.37 -13.97
C ARG A 430 12.20 -15.38 -13.32
N SER A 431 13.21 -14.92 -12.58
CA SER A 431 14.14 -15.81 -11.88
C SER A 431 13.46 -16.69 -10.84
N ILE A 432 12.47 -16.15 -10.11
CA ILE A 432 11.66 -16.92 -9.17
C ILE A 432 10.87 -18.01 -9.91
N ALA A 433 10.22 -17.66 -11.02
CA ALA A 433 9.44 -18.62 -11.83
C ALA A 433 10.29 -19.75 -12.39
N GLU A 434 11.48 -19.42 -12.89
CA GLU A 434 12.46 -20.40 -13.42
C GLU A 434 12.91 -21.37 -12.33
N LEU A 435 13.28 -20.89 -11.14
CA LEU A 435 13.66 -21.74 -10.01
C LEU A 435 12.53 -22.69 -9.58
N ILE A 436 11.30 -22.18 -9.51
CA ILE A 436 10.12 -22.98 -9.16
C ILE A 436 9.87 -24.05 -10.23
N SER A 437 9.91 -23.67 -11.50
CA SER A 437 9.72 -24.58 -12.63
C SER A 437 10.74 -25.72 -12.63
N MET A 438 12.02 -25.41 -12.42
CA MET A 438 13.09 -26.41 -12.31
C MET A 438 12.85 -27.37 -11.15
N SER A 439 12.54 -26.85 -9.97
CA SER A 439 12.31 -27.67 -8.77
C SER A 439 11.05 -28.55 -8.89
N PHE A 440 10.01 -28.05 -9.55
CA PHE A 440 8.78 -28.81 -9.82
C PHE A 440 9.05 -29.97 -10.79
N LEU A 441 9.88 -29.75 -11.80
CA LEU A 441 10.25 -30.80 -12.75
C LEU A 441 10.99 -31.97 -12.08
N GLU A 442 11.79 -31.73 -11.03
CA GLU A 442 12.48 -32.78 -10.28
C GLU A 442 11.52 -33.81 -9.65
N VAL A 443 10.25 -33.45 -9.45
CA VAL A 443 9.22 -34.37 -8.92
C VAL A 443 8.16 -34.72 -9.98
N GLY A 444 8.44 -34.46 -11.26
CA GLY A 444 7.57 -34.82 -12.39
C GLY A 444 6.37 -33.86 -12.59
N ILE A 445 6.45 -32.61 -12.13
CA ILE A 445 5.47 -31.54 -12.40
C ILE A 445 6.03 -30.69 -13.54
N ALA A 446 5.36 -30.66 -14.69
CA ALA A 446 5.74 -29.84 -15.83
C ALA A 446 5.05 -28.47 -15.77
N THR A 447 5.79 -27.41 -16.10
CA THR A 447 5.22 -26.05 -16.11
C THR A 447 5.59 -25.28 -17.37
N GLU A 448 4.69 -24.41 -17.83
CA GLU A 448 4.96 -23.44 -18.88
C GLU A 448 4.97 -22.01 -18.28
N LEU A 449 6.05 -21.28 -18.52
CA LEU A 449 6.23 -19.94 -17.94
C LEU A 449 5.62 -18.87 -18.84
N LYS A 450 4.72 -18.04 -18.28
CA LYS A 450 3.97 -16.98 -18.97
C LYS A 450 4.29 -15.61 -18.37
N ALA A 451 5.18 -14.85 -19.00
CA ALA A 451 5.41 -13.46 -18.65
C ALA A 451 4.21 -12.60 -19.07
N ILE A 452 3.69 -11.80 -18.15
CA ILE A 452 2.49 -10.96 -18.32
C ILE A 452 2.87 -9.50 -18.04
N GLU A 453 2.44 -8.59 -18.90
CA GLU A 453 2.62 -7.16 -18.66
C GLU A 453 1.87 -6.72 -17.39
N ALA A 454 2.46 -5.78 -16.63
CA ALA A 454 1.98 -5.39 -15.31
C ALA A 454 0.52 -4.90 -15.30
N ASN A 455 0.09 -4.16 -16.33
CA ASN A 455 -1.28 -3.67 -16.47
C ASN A 455 -2.31 -4.77 -16.83
N ALA A 456 -1.88 -5.88 -17.42
CA ALA A 456 -2.75 -7.00 -17.78
C ALA A 456 -2.86 -8.05 -16.64
N MET A 457 -1.98 -7.98 -15.65
CA MET A 457 -1.89 -8.98 -14.57
C MET A 457 -3.17 -9.01 -13.72
N PHE A 458 -3.59 -7.86 -13.21
CA PHE A 458 -4.72 -7.78 -12.31
C PHE A 458 -6.07 -8.14 -12.95
N PRO A 459 -6.41 -7.67 -14.17
CA PRO A 459 -7.58 -8.15 -14.90
C PRO A 459 -7.60 -9.66 -15.08
N LYS A 460 -6.45 -10.29 -15.36
CA LYS A 460 -6.34 -11.74 -15.54
C LYS A 460 -6.58 -12.51 -14.23
N LEU A 461 -6.10 -12.00 -13.10
CA LEU A 461 -6.39 -12.57 -11.78
C LEU A 461 -7.88 -12.48 -11.45
N LEU A 462 -8.52 -11.32 -11.70
CA LEU A 462 -9.95 -11.12 -11.45
C LEU A 462 -10.84 -11.98 -12.35
N SER A 463 -10.44 -12.22 -13.60
CA SER A 463 -11.18 -13.12 -14.50
C SER A 463 -11.04 -14.60 -14.13
N GLN A 464 -10.07 -14.94 -13.23
CA GLN A 464 -9.72 -16.31 -12.83
C GLN A 464 -9.23 -17.19 -14.00
N GLU A 465 -8.69 -16.56 -15.05
CA GLU A 465 -8.19 -17.22 -16.27
C GLU A 465 -6.68 -17.50 -16.17
N PHE A 466 -6.29 -18.26 -15.17
CA PHE A 466 -4.92 -18.68 -14.93
C PHE A 466 -4.90 -20.02 -14.19
N ASP A 467 -3.80 -20.73 -14.24
CA ASP A 467 -3.53 -21.94 -13.47
C ASP A 467 -2.83 -21.59 -12.15
N VAL A 468 -1.60 -21.12 -12.25
CA VAL A 468 -0.79 -20.63 -11.13
C VAL A 468 -0.25 -19.25 -11.47
N PHE A 469 -0.13 -18.37 -10.48
CA PHE A 469 0.38 -17.01 -10.71
C PHE A 469 1.30 -16.57 -9.56
N ILE A 470 2.48 -16.02 -9.89
CA ILE A 470 3.38 -15.39 -8.91
C ILE A 470 2.96 -13.93 -8.78
N THR A 471 2.51 -13.55 -7.60
CA THR A 471 2.05 -12.18 -7.32
C THR A 471 2.36 -11.77 -5.89
N SER A 472 2.11 -10.50 -5.58
CA SER A 472 2.27 -9.95 -4.24
C SER A 472 1.01 -9.22 -3.79
N LEU A 473 0.70 -9.33 -2.51
CA LEU A 473 -0.31 -8.50 -1.85
C LEU A 473 0.36 -7.61 -0.84
N THR A 474 -0.18 -6.41 -0.65
CA THR A 474 0.29 -5.45 0.34
C THR A 474 -0.90 -4.92 1.12
N GLY A 475 -0.82 -4.99 2.43
CA GLY A 475 -1.77 -4.40 3.37
C GLY A 475 -1.17 -3.20 4.11
N ASP A 476 -1.87 -2.76 5.13
CA ASP A 476 -1.46 -1.73 6.08
C ASP A 476 -1.51 -2.24 7.53
N GLY A 477 -1.21 -1.37 8.50
CA GLY A 477 -1.22 -1.68 9.92
C GLY A 477 -2.61 -1.65 10.58
N GLY A 478 -3.66 -1.22 9.87
CA GLY A 478 -5.01 -1.09 10.38
C GLY A 478 -5.71 -2.43 10.68
N PHE A 479 -7.03 -2.40 10.81
CA PHE A 479 -7.82 -3.62 10.98
C PHE A 479 -7.72 -4.50 9.72
N GLU A 480 -7.30 -5.75 9.91
CA GLU A 480 -7.09 -6.68 8.81
C GLU A 480 -8.36 -7.47 8.51
N ASP A 481 -9.19 -6.97 7.58
CA ASP A 481 -10.30 -7.76 7.03
C ASP A 481 -9.80 -8.61 5.86
N LEU A 482 -9.67 -9.90 6.10
CA LEU A 482 -9.24 -10.87 5.09
C LEU A 482 -10.38 -11.38 4.19
N SER A 483 -11.62 -10.95 4.43
CA SER A 483 -12.79 -11.43 3.67
C SER A 483 -12.69 -11.14 2.16
N PRO A 484 -12.20 -9.98 1.69
CA PRO A 484 -12.05 -9.73 0.25
C PRO A 484 -11.16 -10.72 -0.48
N ILE A 485 -10.18 -11.31 0.23
CA ILE A 485 -9.19 -12.25 -0.35
C ILE A 485 -9.49 -13.72 -0.05
N LEU A 486 -10.24 -14.02 1.03
CA LEU A 486 -10.42 -15.40 1.50
C LEU A 486 -11.88 -15.89 1.55
N HIS A 487 -12.87 -14.99 1.62
CA HIS A 487 -14.27 -15.42 1.68
C HIS A 487 -14.72 -16.04 0.35
N THR A 488 -15.50 -17.12 0.40
CA THR A 488 -15.96 -17.83 -0.81
C THR A 488 -16.83 -16.97 -1.72
N ASP A 489 -17.56 -15.99 -1.18
CA ASP A 489 -18.35 -15.05 -1.99
C ASP A 489 -17.47 -14.12 -2.83
N ALA A 490 -16.28 -13.75 -2.32
CA ALA A 490 -15.32 -12.97 -3.11
C ALA A 490 -14.83 -13.75 -4.34
N TRP A 491 -14.72 -15.08 -4.26
CA TRP A 491 -14.41 -15.92 -5.43
C TRP A 491 -15.61 -16.02 -6.39
N LYS A 492 -16.81 -16.28 -5.89
CA LYS A 492 -18.03 -16.41 -6.69
C LYS A 492 -18.36 -15.15 -7.50
N HIS A 493 -18.10 -13.98 -6.92
CA HIS A 493 -18.39 -12.68 -7.53
C HIS A 493 -17.18 -12.05 -8.22
N LYS A 494 -16.12 -12.84 -8.52
CA LYS A 494 -14.88 -12.37 -9.15
C LYS A 494 -14.22 -11.20 -8.40
N GLY A 495 -14.21 -11.29 -7.06
CA GLY A 495 -13.46 -10.39 -6.18
C GLY A 495 -12.00 -10.82 -6.06
N PHE A 496 -11.34 -10.39 -4.98
CA PHE A 496 -9.91 -10.64 -4.78
C PHE A 496 -9.55 -12.05 -4.29
N ASN A 497 -10.53 -12.94 -4.05
CA ASN A 497 -10.25 -14.35 -3.82
C ASN A 497 -9.93 -15.02 -5.17
N PHE A 498 -8.72 -14.87 -5.66
CA PHE A 498 -8.30 -15.40 -6.97
C PHE A 498 -8.14 -16.93 -6.95
N THR A 499 -7.87 -17.52 -5.80
CA THR A 499 -7.42 -18.91 -5.65
C THR A 499 -8.56 -19.88 -5.45
N GLY A 500 -9.76 -19.41 -5.15
CA GLY A 500 -10.87 -20.27 -4.75
C GLY A 500 -10.68 -20.86 -3.35
N PHE A 501 -9.87 -20.22 -2.50
CA PHE A 501 -9.74 -20.58 -1.09
C PHE A 501 -11.08 -20.58 -0.38
N GLY A 502 -11.20 -21.42 0.65
CA GLY A 502 -12.25 -21.33 1.63
C GLY A 502 -13.40 -22.32 1.44
N ASP A 503 -14.17 -22.43 2.49
CA ASP A 503 -15.38 -23.23 2.64
C ASP A 503 -16.29 -22.56 3.70
N SER A 504 -17.38 -23.22 4.08
CA SER A 504 -18.31 -22.68 5.07
C SER A 504 -17.68 -22.45 6.46
N ILE A 505 -16.65 -23.20 6.82
CA ILE A 505 -15.94 -23.05 8.12
C ILE A 505 -15.09 -21.79 8.09
N THR A 506 -14.31 -21.59 7.04
CA THR A 506 -13.46 -20.40 6.87
C THR A 506 -14.29 -19.14 6.71
N ASP A 507 -15.42 -19.19 5.99
CA ASP A 507 -16.36 -18.08 5.88
C ASP A 507 -16.94 -17.69 7.26
N GLN A 508 -17.25 -18.68 8.10
CA GLN A 508 -17.73 -18.43 9.44
C GLN A 508 -16.64 -17.79 10.33
N LEU A 509 -15.39 -18.25 10.23
CA LEU A 509 -14.25 -17.63 10.94
C LEU A 509 -14.08 -16.16 10.54
N LEU A 510 -14.07 -15.86 9.24
CA LEU A 510 -13.97 -14.49 8.71
C LEU A 510 -15.10 -13.59 9.21
N ASN A 511 -16.35 -14.09 9.18
CA ASN A 511 -17.50 -13.36 9.68
C ASN A 511 -17.44 -13.13 11.21
N ASN A 512 -16.95 -14.10 11.98
CA ASN A 512 -16.79 -13.96 13.42
C ASN A 512 -15.67 -12.99 13.78
N ILE A 513 -14.55 -12.97 13.04
CA ILE A 513 -13.47 -11.98 13.18
C ILE A 513 -14.03 -10.57 13.07
N LYS A 514 -14.82 -10.30 12.03
CA LYS A 514 -15.46 -8.99 11.82
C LYS A 514 -16.36 -8.55 12.98
N LYS A 515 -17.06 -9.48 13.63
CA LYS A 515 -18.06 -9.18 14.66
C LYS A 515 -17.51 -9.19 16.08
N THR A 516 -16.31 -9.72 16.33
CA THR A 516 -15.77 -9.91 17.68
C THR A 516 -15.00 -8.67 18.12
N PHE A 517 -15.52 -7.90 19.07
CA PHE A 517 -14.82 -6.75 19.68
C PHE A 517 -13.77 -7.18 20.70
N ASP A 518 -13.99 -8.29 21.41
CA ASP A 518 -13.00 -8.85 22.33
C ASP A 518 -11.72 -9.23 21.59
N GLU A 519 -10.62 -8.50 21.85
CA GLU A 519 -9.37 -8.68 21.14
C GLU A 519 -8.75 -10.07 21.34
N PRO A 520 -8.65 -10.63 22.55
CA PRO A 520 -8.14 -11.98 22.74
C PRO A 520 -8.91 -13.04 21.97
N GLY A 521 -10.23 -13.00 22.02
CA GLY A 521 -11.09 -13.92 21.27
C GLY A 521 -10.94 -13.76 19.76
N ARG A 522 -10.88 -12.52 19.26
CA ARG A 522 -10.65 -12.24 17.85
C ARG A 522 -9.26 -12.72 17.39
N ASN A 523 -8.23 -12.54 18.20
CA ASN A 523 -6.88 -13.02 17.91
C ASN A 523 -6.84 -14.56 17.80
N GLN A 524 -7.64 -15.27 18.58
CA GLN A 524 -7.75 -16.74 18.45
C GLN A 524 -8.41 -17.12 17.11
N LEU A 525 -9.50 -16.44 16.72
CA LEU A 525 -10.16 -16.68 15.43
C LEU A 525 -9.21 -16.48 14.24
N TYR A 526 -8.33 -15.47 14.31
CA TYR A 526 -7.28 -15.30 13.29
C TYR A 526 -6.27 -16.45 13.27
N ARG A 527 -5.91 -17.01 14.43
CA ARG A 527 -5.02 -18.18 14.48
C ARG A 527 -5.68 -19.42 13.88
N ASP A 528 -6.94 -19.66 14.22
CA ASP A 528 -7.72 -20.77 13.66
C ASP A 528 -7.86 -20.65 12.13
N LEU A 529 -8.05 -19.43 11.63
CA LEU A 529 -8.07 -19.14 10.18
C LEU A 529 -6.71 -19.43 9.51
N GLN A 530 -5.60 -19.10 10.15
CA GLN A 530 -4.25 -19.37 9.63
C GLN A 530 -3.97 -20.89 9.56
N GLU A 531 -4.47 -21.69 10.48
CA GLU A 531 -4.40 -23.16 10.40
C GLU A 531 -5.13 -23.67 9.15
N LYS A 532 -6.38 -23.22 8.95
CA LYS A 532 -7.18 -23.58 7.77
C LYS A 532 -6.57 -23.11 6.46
N PHE A 533 -5.93 -21.96 6.48
CA PHE A 533 -5.20 -21.44 5.33
C PHE A 533 -4.05 -22.39 4.91
N ASN A 534 -3.25 -22.84 5.86
CA ASN A 534 -2.14 -23.75 5.59
C ASN A 534 -2.59 -25.14 5.15
N GLU A 535 -3.74 -25.64 5.64
CA GLU A 535 -4.30 -26.93 5.23
C GLU A 535 -4.66 -26.95 3.73
N GLN A 536 -5.12 -25.85 3.16
CA GLN A 536 -5.64 -25.82 1.78
C GLN A 536 -4.57 -25.64 0.70
N ASN A 537 -3.43 -25.06 1.03
CA ASN A 537 -2.31 -24.79 0.11
C ASN A 537 -2.73 -24.13 -1.21
N THR A 538 -3.70 -23.23 -1.19
CA THR A 538 -4.12 -22.47 -2.38
C THR A 538 -3.26 -21.21 -2.58
N PHE A 539 -2.57 -20.81 -1.52
CA PHE A 539 -1.50 -19.81 -1.51
C PHE A 539 -0.23 -20.49 -1.01
N ILE A 540 0.84 -20.47 -1.76
CA ILE A 540 2.16 -20.87 -1.27
C ILE A 540 2.94 -19.59 -1.03
N VAL A 541 3.04 -19.15 0.23
CA VAL A 541 3.74 -17.92 0.62
C VAL A 541 5.24 -18.13 0.45
N LEU A 542 5.87 -17.34 -0.42
CA LEU A 542 7.30 -17.44 -0.72
C LEU A 542 8.13 -16.66 0.31
N PHE A 543 7.74 -15.39 0.54
CA PHE A 543 8.38 -14.52 1.54
C PHE A 543 7.51 -13.29 1.86
N ALA A 544 7.70 -12.74 3.07
CA ALA A 544 7.25 -11.40 3.42
C ALA A 544 8.14 -10.36 2.73
N THR A 545 7.50 -9.33 2.18
CA THR A 545 8.18 -8.27 1.42
C THR A 545 8.85 -7.28 2.37
N GLN A 546 10.08 -6.89 2.06
CA GLN A 546 10.79 -5.81 2.78
C GLN A 546 10.85 -4.54 1.94
N ARG A 547 10.63 -3.40 2.60
CA ARG A 547 10.97 -2.08 2.06
C ARG A 547 12.42 -1.74 2.42
N LYS A 548 13.21 -1.31 1.44
CA LYS A 548 14.59 -0.89 1.61
C LYS A 548 14.62 0.63 1.52
N ILE A 549 15.07 1.28 2.61
CA ILE A 549 15.08 2.73 2.77
C ILE A 549 16.50 3.17 3.07
N ALA A 550 17.06 4.03 2.22
CA ALA A 550 18.32 4.71 2.54
C ALA A 550 18.03 6.02 3.28
N VAL A 551 18.69 6.25 4.40
CA VAL A 551 18.57 7.48 5.20
C VAL A 551 19.94 8.03 5.49
N SER A 552 20.13 9.32 5.20
CA SER A 552 21.39 10.02 5.46
C SER A 552 21.77 9.99 6.94
N LYS A 553 23.04 9.73 7.23
CA LYS A 553 23.62 9.77 8.56
C LYS A 553 23.75 11.19 9.14
N LYS A 554 23.35 12.22 8.38
CA LYS A 554 23.21 13.57 8.94
C LYS A 554 22.05 13.68 9.94
N PHE A 555 21.21 12.65 10.05
CA PHE A 555 20.08 12.60 10.99
C PHE A 555 20.35 11.67 12.17
N ASN A 556 19.86 12.06 13.35
CA ASN A 556 19.91 11.25 14.56
C ASN A 556 18.96 10.04 14.44
N ASN A 557 19.51 8.83 14.46
CA ASN A 557 18.84 7.54 14.59
C ASN A 557 17.38 7.49 14.09
N PRO A 558 17.11 7.69 12.80
CA PRO A 558 15.75 7.73 12.27
C PRO A 558 15.06 6.37 12.41
N SER A 559 13.85 6.36 12.98
CA SER A 559 13.03 5.15 13.05
C SER A 559 12.35 4.89 11.71
N CYS A 560 12.40 3.61 11.25
CA CYS A 560 11.72 3.16 10.07
C CYS A 560 10.64 2.13 10.44
N PHE A 561 9.45 2.25 9.85
CA PHE A 561 8.25 1.51 10.23
C PHE A 561 7.70 0.65 9.08
N ALA A 562 7.01 -0.43 9.43
CA ALA A 562 6.31 -1.29 8.47
C ALA A 562 5.18 -0.55 7.74
N GLN A 563 4.41 0.22 8.50
CA GLN A 563 3.33 1.06 8.03
C GLN A 563 3.87 2.27 7.24
N ARG A 564 3.20 2.66 6.14
CA ARG A 564 3.49 3.94 5.47
C ARG A 564 3.10 5.13 6.38
N PRO A 565 3.85 6.21 6.28
CA PRO A 565 4.89 6.58 5.31
C PRO A 565 6.27 5.93 5.53
N SER A 566 6.41 5.01 6.42
CA SER A 566 7.62 4.25 6.80
C SER A 566 8.71 5.05 7.50
N ILE A 567 8.74 6.35 7.38
CA ILE A 567 9.58 7.29 8.12
C ILE A 567 8.83 8.62 8.24
N LEU A 568 8.85 9.20 9.43
CA LEU A 568 8.24 10.50 9.69
C LEU A 568 9.24 11.61 9.37
N LEU A 569 9.17 12.17 8.16
CA LEU A 569 10.13 13.18 7.71
C LEU A 569 10.18 14.41 8.60
N GLY A 570 9.02 14.86 9.11
CA GLY A 570 8.93 15.98 10.02
C GLY A 570 9.66 15.76 11.36
N SER A 571 9.89 14.51 11.75
CA SER A 571 10.56 14.18 13.02
C SER A 571 12.08 14.07 12.90
N LEU A 572 12.65 14.13 11.70
CA LEU A 572 14.08 14.00 11.51
C LEU A 572 14.84 15.20 12.11
N GLU A 573 15.84 14.89 12.89
CA GLU A 573 16.70 15.87 13.57
C GLU A 573 18.13 15.74 13.04
N LEU A 574 18.79 16.88 12.78
CA LEU A 574 20.18 16.87 12.39
C LEU A 574 21.06 16.38 13.57
N THR A 575 22.09 15.59 13.27
CA THR A 575 23.12 15.26 14.25
C THR A 575 23.84 16.54 14.66
N ASP A 576 24.10 16.73 15.94
CA ASP A 576 24.97 17.79 16.39
C ASP A 576 26.34 17.66 15.69
N LYS A 577 26.83 18.77 15.14
CA LYS A 577 28.11 18.84 14.40
C LYS A 577 29.31 18.60 15.34
#